data_a5aefef339b7354c80cdd9a51d8457de
#
_entry.id   a5aefef339b7354c80cdd9a51d8457de
#
_cell.length_a   1.000
_cell.length_b   1.000
_cell.length_c   1.000
_cell.angle_alpha   90.00
_cell.angle_beta   90.00
_cell.angle_gamma   90.00
#
_symmetry.space_group_name_H-M   'P 1'
#
loop_
_entity.id
_entity.type
_entity.pdbx_description
1 polymer ?
#
loop_
_entity_poly.entity_id
_entity_poly.type
_entity_poly.pdbx_seq_one_letter_code
_entity_poly.pdbx_strand_id
1 'polypeptide(L)'
;KSVMQLFPGDTVNTGTLDSRGHDRDGKPRAPRGNPLMGPFYVEGAMPGDTLVVHLTRVRTNRDSAYQTNLIANTALEAGYLKSIAKYESGFHDWKIDAAAGIATVINPSDKLKPYSVKLSPMLGCIGVAPRGEETLSSGHLGPFGGNMDSPEIKEGASLYIPVFRPGALLYMGDGHAQKGDGELP
;
A
#
# COMPACT_ATOMS: atom_id res chain seq x y z
N LYS A 1 -17.27 -6.24 10.65
CA LYS A 1 -17.49 -5.28 11.75
C LYS A 1 -16.43 -4.20 11.66
N SER A 2 -16.82 -2.91 11.72
CA SER A 2 -15.87 -1.78 11.73
C SER A 2 -15.00 -1.81 13.00
N VAL A 3 -13.76 -1.36 12.85
CA VAL A 3 -12.81 -1.27 13.99
C VAL A 3 -12.96 0.04 14.76
N MET A 4 -13.47 1.09 14.10
CA MET A 4 -13.66 2.42 14.66
C MET A 4 -14.74 3.16 13.88
N GLN A 5 -15.43 4.07 14.56
CA GLN A 5 -16.38 5.02 14.00
C GLN A 5 -15.72 6.39 13.88
N LEU A 6 -15.92 7.05 12.76
CA LEU A 6 -15.37 8.36 12.44
C LEU A 6 -16.49 9.31 12.06
N PHE A 7 -16.30 10.59 12.31
CA PHE A 7 -17.19 11.65 11.87
C PHE A 7 -16.51 12.49 10.77
N PRO A 8 -17.28 13.14 9.89
CA PRO A 8 -16.71 14.06 8.91
C PRO A 8 -15.83 15.12 9.60
N GLY A 9 -14.59 15.27 9.13
CA GLY A 9 -13.60 16.16 9.73
C GLY A 9 -12.66 15.51 10.74
N ASP A 10 -12.91 14.28 11.15
CA ASP A 10 -11.99 13.54 12.03
C ASP A 10 -10.66 13.25 11.36
N THR A 11 -9.61 13.13 12.17
CA THR A 11 -8.29 12.71 11.74
C THR A 11 -7.92 11.37 12.36
N VAL A 12 -7.54 10.41 11.53
CA VAL A 12 -7.03 9.10 11.96
C VAL A 12 -5.52 9.11 11.94
N ASN A 13 -4.90 8.75 13.06
CA ASN A 13 -3.47 8.47 13.13
C ASN A 13 -3.27 6.97 13.31
N THR A 14 -2.72 6.31 12.32
CA THR A 14 -2.54 4.86 12.31
C THR A 14 -1.20 4.45 11.68
N GLY A 15 -0.68 3.29 12.07
CA GLY A 15 0.45 2.65 11.40
C GLY A 15 -0.05 1.46 10.60
N THR A 16 0.43 1.31 9.38
CA THR A 16 0.09 0.16 8.54
C THR A 16 1.01 -1.02 8.83
N LEU A 17 0.53 -2.23 8.53
CA LEU A 17 1.39 -3.41 8.40
C LEU A 17 2.04 -3.40 7.01
N ASP A 18 3.17 -4.10 6.87
CA ASP A 18 3.73 -4.36 5.54
C ASP A 18 2.97 -5.50 4.83
N SER A 19 3.24 -5.72 3.54
CA SER A 19 2.56 -6.75 2.75
C SER A 19 2.80 -8.18 3.24
N ARG A 20 3.82 -8.39 4.10
CA ARG A 20 4.06 -9.66 4.80
C ARG A 20 3.30 -9.79 6.11
N GLY A 21 2.59 -8.76 6.54
CA GLY A 21 1.84 -8.73 7.80
C GLY A 21 2.65 -8.37 9.03
N HIS A 22 3.82 -7.76 8.88
CA HIS A 22 4.65 -7.33 10.01
C HIS A 22 4.37 -5.89 10.40
N ASP A 23 4.43 -5.63 11.70
CA ASP A 23 4.32 -4.28 12.26
C ASP A 23 5.66 -3.51 12.19
N ARG A 24 5.67 -2.29 12.74
CA ARG A 24 6.86 -1.42 12.80
C ARG A 24 8.06 -2.05 13.52
N ASP A 25 7.83 -2.98 14.42
CA ASP A 25 8.87 -3.68 15.18
C ASP A 25 9.30 -5.00 14.51
N GLY A 26 8.80 -5.28 13.29
CA GLY A 26 9.06 -6.50 12.54
C GLY A 26 8.32 -7.73 13.05
N LYS A 27 7.33 -7.56 13.94
CA LYS A 27 6.56 -8.67 14.49
C LYS A 27 5.40 -9.04 13.59
N PRO A 28 5.15 -10.33 13.30
CA PRO A 28 4.00 -10.78 12.52
C PRO A 28 2.70 -10.51 13.29
N ARG A 29 1.77 -9.80 12.65
CA ARG A 29 0.44 -9.45 13.20
C ARG A 29 -0.70 -9.98 12.35
N ALA A 30 -0.44 -10.25 11.08
CA ALA A 30 -1.41 -10.79 10.14
C ALA A 30 -0.72 -11.76 9.18
N PRO A 31 -1.47 -12.63 8.50
CA PRO A 31 -0.95 -13.40 7.38
C PRO A 31 -0.42 -12.50 6.26
N ARG A 32 0.54 -13.02 5.48
CA ARG A 32 0.98 -12.38 4.24
C ARG A 32 -0.20 -12.21 3.28
N GLY A 33 -0.18 -11.18 2.46
CA GLY A 33 -1.23 -10.89 1.47
C GLY A 33 -1.76 -9.47 1.60
N ASN A 34 -0.89 -8.54 1.96
CA ASN A 34 -1.17 -7.11 2.02
C ASN A 34 -2.33 -6.76 2.97
N PRO A 35 -2.20 -7.03 4.29
CA PRO A 35 -3.23 -6.72 5.26
C PRO A 35 -3.41 -5.21 5.44
N LEU A 36 -4.66 -4.78 5.48
CA LEU A 36 -5.05 -3.37 5.55
C LEU A 36 -5.59 -2.99 6.93
N MET A 37 -5.45 -1.72 7.28
CA MET A 37 -6.05 -1.12 8.47
C MET A 37 -7.48 -0.70 8.19
N GLY A 38 -8.37 -0.95 9.14
CA GLY A 38 -9.81 -0.70 9.02
C GLY A 38 -10.63 -1.99 9.15
N PRO A 39 -11.87 -2.03 8.65
CA PRO A 39 -12.59 -0.91 8.06
C PRO A 39 -13.02 0.13 9.09
N PHE A 40 -12.92 1.40 8.74
CA PHE A 40 -13.42 2.54 9.52
C PHE A 40 -14.80 2.91 9.03
N TYR A 41 -15.76 3.01 9.94
CA TYR A 41 -17.12 3.45 9.61
C TYR A 41 -17.18 4.97 9.67
N VAL A 42 -17.58 5.63 8.58
CA VAL A 42 -17.71 7.08 8.50
C VAL A 42 -19.19 7.46 8.66
N GLU A 43 -19.52 8.13 9.77
CA GLU A 43 -20.89 8.54 10.07
C GLU A 43 -21.46 9.47 9.01
N GLY A 44 -22.69 9.19 8.63
CA GLY A 44 -23.42 9.95 7.62
C GLY A 44 -23.04 9.66 6.18
N ALA A 45 -21.97 8.90 5.92
CA ALA A 45 -21.61 8.53 4.55
C ALA A 45 -22.60 7.51 3.98
N MET A 46 -23.25 7.85 2.87
CA MET A 46 -24.30 7.05 2.24
C MET A 46 -23.95 6.72 0.77
N PRO A 47 -24.48 5.61 0.22
CA PRO A 47 -24.32 5.31 -1.20
C PRO A 47 -24.72 6.48 -2.10
N GLY A 48 -23.81 6.86 -3.01
CA GLY A 48 -23.95 8.01 -3.89
C GLY A 48 -23.16 9.24 -3.44
N ASP A 49 -22.69 9.27 -2.20
CA ASP A 49 -21.75 10.30 -1.74
C ASP A 49 -20.35 10.07 -2.30
N THR A 50 -19.51 11.08 -2.10
CA THR A 50 -18.07 10.98 -2.33
C THR A 50 -17.34 11.18 -1.00
N LEU A 51 -16.60 10.17 -0.58
CA LEU A 51 -15.70 10.28 0.56
C LEU A 51 -14.42 11.00 0.14
N VAL A 52 -14.08 12.08 0.81
CA VAL A 52 -12.80 12.78 0.60
C VAL A 52 -11.83 12.39 1.71
N VAL A 53 -10.73 11.76 1.33
CA VAL A 53 -9.66 11.37 2.26
C VAL A 53 -8.43 12.19 1.99
N HIS A 54 -8.04 13.04 2.96
CA HIS A 54 -6.83 13.86 2.86
C HIS A 54 -5.68 13.21 3.63
N LEU A 55 -4.56 12.99 2.97
CA LEU A 55 -3.35 12.42 3.57
C LEU A 55 -2.48 13.53 4.17
N THR A 56 -2.79 13.94 5.41
CA THR A 56 -2.09 15.04 6.10
C THR A 56 -0.61 14.72 6.31
N ARG A 57 -0.27 13.47 6.61
CA ARG A 57 1.11 13.03 6.84
C ARG A 57 1.30 11.57 6.54
N VAL A 58 2.32 11.25 5.73
CA VAL A 58 2.74 9.88 5.42
C VAL A 58 4.24 9.77 5.69
N ARG A 59 4.63 8.84 6.57
CA ARG A 59 6.02 8.66 7.01
C ARG A 59 6.35 7.18 7.12
N THR A 60 7.60 6.84 6.86
CA THR A 60 8.16 5.54 7.24
C THR A 60 8.16 5.42 8.77
N ASN A 61 7.82 4.25 9.28
CA ASN A 61 7.71 3.98 10.71
C ASN A 61 8.80 3.01 11.24
N ARG A 62 9.76 2.64 10.39
CA ARG A 62 10.90 1.78 10.70
C ARG A 62 12.10 2.15 9.81
N ASP A 63 13.27 1.62 10.16
CA ASP A 63 14.55 1.87 9.47
C ASP A 63 14.88 0.86 8.37
N SER A 64 13.92 -0.01 8.02
CA SER A 64 14.08 -1.05 7.03
C SER A 64 12.90 -1.14 6.07
N ALA A 65 13.18 -1.56 4.86
CA ALA A 65 12.18 -1.91 3.84
C ALA A 65 12.66 -3.13 3.06
N TYR A 66 11.81 -3.65 2.20
CA TYR A 66 12.19 -4.70 1.26
C TYR A 66 11.54 -4.44 -0.10
N GLN A 67 12.11 -5.05 -1.09
CA GLN A 67 11.60 -5.10 -2.46
C GLN A 67 11.61 -6.54 -2.92
N THR A 68 10.62 -6.95 -3.70
CA THR A 68 10.64 -8.23 -4.42
C THR A 68 11.08 -8.02 -5.85
N ASN A 69 11.73 -9.03 -6.43
CA ASN A 69 12.03 -9.08 -7.86
C ASN A 69 11.00 -9.94 -8.64
N LEU A 70 9.89 -10.28 -8.00
CA LEU A 70 8.80 -10.98 -8.65
C LEU A 70 8.09 -10.04 -9.64
N ILE A 71 7.87 -10.57 -10.85
CA ILE A 71 6.98 -9.96 -11.83
C ILE A 71 5.73 -10.84 -11.88
N ALA A 72 4.55 -10.23 -11.76
CA ALA A 72 3.31 -10.99 -11.83
C ALA A 72 3.19 -11.69 -13.20
N ASN A 73 2.78 -12.95 -13.19
CA ASN A 73 2.60 -13.72 -14.41
C ASN A 73 1.59 -13.08 -15.36
N THR A 74 0.63 -12.33 -14.83
CA THR A 74 -0.39 -11.60 -15.59
C THR A 74 0.16 -10.38 -16.34
N ALA A 75 1.32 -9.86 -15.94
CA ALA A 75 2.00 -8.73 -16.58
C ALA A 75 2.89 -9.15 -17.76
N LEU A 76 2.96 -10.45 -18.07
CA LEU A 76 3.89 -11.01 -19.02
C LEU A 76 3.19 -11.73 -20.16
N GLU A 77 3.78 -11.66 -21.34
CA GLU A 77 3.36 -12.49 -22.45
C GLU A 77 3.60 -13.98 -22.15
N ALA A 78 2.67 -14.84 -22.58
CA ALA A 78 2.70 -16.27 -22.32
C ALA A 78 4.02 -16.96 -22.76
N GLY A 79 4.69 -16.45 -23.77
CA GLY A 79 5.99 -16.93 -24.24
C GLY A 79 7.11 -16.73 -23.22
N TYR A 80 7.04 -15.66 -22.42
CA TYR A 80 8.05 -15.35 -21.39
C TYR A 80 7.87 -16.14 -20.11
N LEU A 81 6.66 -16.62 -19.79
CA LEU A 81 6.39 -17.39 -18.57
C LEU A 81 7.32 -18.58 -18.39
N LYS A 82 7.66 -19.28 -19.47
CA LYS A 82 8.60 -20.41 -19.45
C LYS A 82 10.04 -19.99 -19.12
N SER A 83 10.41 -18.77 -19.45
CA SER A 83 11.75 -18.21 -19.20
C SER A 83 11.91 -17.73 -17.76
N ILE A 84 10.85 -17.22 -17.18
CA ILE A 84 10.84 -16.62 -15.82
C ILE A 84 10.88 -17.68 -14.72
N ALA A 85 10.40 -18.89 -14.96
CA ALA A 85 10.55 -20.01 -14.02
C ALA A 85 12.01 -20.28 -13.59
N LYS A 86 12.99 -19.65 -14.26
CA LYS A 86 14.43 -19.72 -13.94
C LYS A 86 14.93 -18.56 -13.08
N TYR A 87 14.12 -17.52 -12.86
CA TYR A 87 14.50 -16.43 -11.95
C TYR A 87 14.16 -16.83 -10.52
N GLU A 88 15.18 -16.92 -9.68
CA GLU A 88 14.97 -17.06 -8.25
C GLU A 88 14.21 -15.83 -7.75
N SER A 89 13.00 -16.05 -7.28
CA SER A 89 12.25 -15.02 -6.57
C SER A 89 12.97 -14.71 -5.27
N GLY A 90 13.43 -13.49 -5.12
CA GLY A 90 14.14 -13.04 -3.94
C GLY A 90 13.59 -11.74 -3.39
N PHE A 91 13.90 -11.49 -2.12
CA PHE A 91 13.70 -10.20 -1.52
C PHE A 91 15.06 -9.50 -1.44
N HIS A 92 15.04 -8.20 -1.75
CA HIS A 92 16.17 -7.31 -1.53
C HIS A 92 15.83 -6.40 -0.36
N ASP A 93 16.67 -6.42 0.65
CA ASP A 93 16.49 -5.60 1.84
C ASP A 93 17.09 -4.20 1.64
N TRP A 94 16.44 -3.22 2.24
CA TRP A 94 16.82 -1.82 2.16
C TRP A 94 16.92 -1.24 3.57
N LYS A 95 17.93 -0.41 3.79
CA LYS A 95 18.08 0.41 4.98
C LYS A 95 17.47 1.79 4.72
N ILE A 96 16.60 2.24 5.61
CA ILE A 96 16.00 3.57 5.56
C ILE A 96 16.77 4.50 6.50
N ASP A 97 17.21 5.61 5.98
CA ASP A 97 17.66 6.77 6.75
C ASP A 97 16.63 7.89 6.60
N ALA A 98 15.72 7.97 7.56
CA ALA A 98 14.64 8.95 7.55
C ALA A 98 15.16 10.39 7.73
N ALA A 99 16.29 10.58 8.42
CA ALA A 99 16.90 11.90 8.62
C ALA A 99 17.55 12.41 7.35
N ALA A 100 18.25 11.55 6.61
CA ALA A 100 18.81 11.87 5.30
C ALA A 100 17.77 11.84 4.16
N GLY A 101 16.58 11.26 4.39
CA GLY A 101 15.53 11.13 3.39
C GLY A 101 15.86 10.14 2.28
N ILE A 102 16.61 9.09 2.57
CA ILE A 102 17.06 8.10 1.58
C ILE A 102 16.82 6.65 2.05
N ALA A 103 16.69 5.76 1.08
CA ALA A 103 16.79 4.32 1.28
C ALA A 103 17.97 3.77 0.49
N THR A 104 18.76 2.87 1.08
CA THR A 104 19.95 2.27 0.48
C THR A 104 19.80 0.76 0.46
N VAL A 105 20.04 0.12 -0.68
CA VAL A 105 19.96 -1.33 -0.80
C VAL A 105 21.06 -2.00 0.03
N ILE A 106 20.67 -3.05 0.77
CA ILE A 106 21.60 -3.88 1.55
C ILE A 106 22.10 -5.00 0.63
N ASN A 107 23.43 -5.22 0.61
CA ASN A 107 24.08 -6.24 -0.21
C ASN A 107 23.73 -6.12 -1.71
N PRO A 108 23.98 -4.95 -2.33
CA PRO A 108 23.71 -4.78 -3.75
C PRO A 108 24.60 -5.72 -4.58
N SER A 109 24.13 -6.08 -5.77
CA SER A 109 24.98 -6.75 -6.76
C SER A 109 26.12 -5.82 -7.20
N ASP A 110 27.20 -6.38 -7.77
CA ASP A 110 28.35 -5.59 -8.23
C ASP A 110 27.97 -4.50 -9.24
N LYS A 111 26.88 -4.69 -9.98
CA LYS A 111 26.35 -3.71 -10.94
C LYS A 111 25.62 -2.53 -10.30
N LEU A 112 25.21 -2.63 -9.02
CA LEU A 112 24.35 -1.65 -8.34
C LEU A 112 25.07 -0.93 -7.18
N LYS A 113 26.40 -1.02 -7.06
CA LYS A 113 27.16 -0.40 -5.97
C LYS A 113 27.61 1.03 -6.30
N PRO A 114 27.43 1.99 -5.39
CA PRO A 114 26.44 2.05 -4.32
C PRO A 114 25.10 2.51 -4.90
N TYR A 115 23.95 2.01 -4.38
CA TYR A 115 22.63 2.38 -4.87
C TYR A 115 21.74 2.86 -3.75
N SER A 116 21.23 4.07 -3.88
CA SER A 116 20.30 4.70 -2.95
C SER A 116 19.23 5.48 -3.72
N VAL A 117 18.04 5.58 -3.14
CA VAL A 117 16.91 6.33 -3.68
C VAL A 117 16.39 7.31 -2.64
N LYS A 118 15.80 8.43 -3.08
CA LYS A 118 15.11 9.37 -2.20
C LYS A 118 13.84 8.73 -1.67
N LEU A 119 13.51 8.97 -0.40
CA LEU A 119 12.24 8.59 0.17
C LEU A 119 11.10 9.43 -0.42
N SER A 120 10.01 8.77 -0.74
CA SER A 120 8.72 9.37 -1.10
C SER A 120 7.60 8.49 -0.55
N PRO A 121 7.40 8.49 0.79
CA PRO A 121 6.45 7.58 1.42
C PRO A 121 5.03 7.78 0.89
N MET A 122 4.36 6.67 0.56
CA MET A 122 3.02 6.67 0.00
C MET A 122 2.23 5.44 0.47
N LEU A 123 0.93 5.41 0.19
CA LEU A 123 0.06 4.26 0.42
C LEU A 123 -0.34 3.64 -0.92
N GLY A 124 -0.04 2.37 -1.11
CA GLY A 124 -0.43 1.62 -2.30
C GLY A 124 -1.93 1.34 -2.33
N CYS A 125 -2.50 1.05 -1.17
CA CYS A 125 -3.89 0.65 -1.07
C CYS A 125 -4.68 1.58 -0.15
N ILE A 126 -5.73 2.20 -0.71
CA ILE A 126 -6.73 2.98 0.02
C ILE A 126 -8.08 2.90 -0.69
N GLY A 127 -9.15 2.62 0.03
CA GLY A 127 -10.45 2.47 -0.60
C GLY A 127 -11.58 2.30 0.41
N VAL A 128 -12.77 2.07 -0.14
CA VAL A 128 -14.02 1.83 0.60
C VAL A 128 -14.61 0.48 0.21
N ALA A 129 -15.60 0.01 0.94
CA ALA A 129 -16.30 -1.23 0.59
C ALA A 129 -16.90 -1.15 -0.82
N PRO A 130 -16.71 -2.18 -1.68
CA PRO A 130 -17.22 -2.20 -3.03
C PRO A 130 -18.75 -2.31 -3.06
N ARG A 131 -19.31 -2.15 -4.25
CA ARG A 131 -20.75 -2.32 -4.50
C ARG A 131 -21.15 -3.79 -4.30
N GLY A 132 -22.39 -4.01 -3.91
CA GLY A 132 -22.94 -5.35 -3.73
C GLY A 132 -22.35 -6.09 -2.51
N GLU A 133 -22.32 -7.41 -2.54
CA GLU A 133 -21.78 -8.27 -1.46
C GLU A 133 -20.43 -8.88 -1.83
N GLU A 134 -19.71 -8.22 -2.74
CA GLU A 134 -18.41 -8.71 -3.20
C GLU A 134 -17.37 -8.66 -2.07
N THR A 135 -16.63 -9.73 -1.96
CA THR A 135 -15.43 -9.81 -1.12
C THR A 135 -14.21 -9.90 -2.03
N LEU A 136 -13.45 -8.83 -2.08
CA LEU A 136 -12.26 -8.71 -2.91
C LEU A 136 -11.01 -8.76 -2.04
N SER A 137 -9.94 -9.32 -2.59
CA SER A 137 -8.65 -9.27 -1.91
C SER A 137 -8.08 -7.85 -1.93
N SER A 138 -7.17 -7.54 -1.01
CA SER A 138 -6.50 -6.25 -0.91
C SER A 138 -5.59 -5.93 -2.11
N GLY A 139 -5.33 -6.89 -2.98
CA GLY A 139 -4.60 -6.68 -4.24
C GLY A 139 -5.47 -6.22 -5.42
N HIS A 140 -6.79 -6.02 -5.21
CA HIS A 140 -7.68 -5.56 -6.28
C HIS A 140 -7.86 -4.03 -6.21
N LEU A 141 -8.08 -3.44 -7.37
CA LEU A 141 -8.46 -2.05 -7.52
C LEU A 141 -9.76 -1.93 -8.33
N GLY A 142 -10.46 -0.82 -8.19
CA GLY A 142 -11.71 -0.57 -8.91
C GLY A 142 -12.28 0.82 -8.58
N PRO A 143 -13.56 1.07 -8.92
CA PRO A 143 -14.21 2.34 -8.60
C PRO A 143 -14.23 2.66 -7.09
N PHE A 144 -14.04 1.67 -6.24
CA PHE A 144 -13.96 1.78 -4.78
C PHE A 144 -12.56 2.20 -4.29
N GLY A 145 -11.61 2.48 -5.16
CA GLY A 145 -10.18 2.62 -4.84
C GLY A 145 -9.49 1.26 -4.82
N GLY A 146 -8.84 0.92 -3.73
CA GLY A 146 -8.13 -0.36 -3.57
C GLY A 146 -6.64 -0.22 -3.83
N ASN A 147 -6.02 -1.25 -4.41
CA ASN A 147 -4.58 -1.32 -4.66
C ASN A 147 -4.20 -0.54 -5.91
N MET A 148 -4.20 0.76 -5.81
CA MET A 148 -3.93 1.66 -6.92
C MET A 148 -2.44 1.81 -7.23
N ASP A 149 -1.60 1.58 -6.24
CA ASP A 149 -0.13 1.66 -6.36
C ASP A 149 0.37 2.92 -7.08
N SER A 150 -0.31 4.03 -6.87
CA SER A 150 0.02 5.30 -7.48
C SER A 150 0.95 6.12 -6.59
N PRO A 151 2.13 6.57 -7.07
CA PRO A 151 3.05 7.41 -6.31
C PRO A 151 2.48 8.78 -5.95
N GLU A 152 1.33 9.15 -6.51
CA GLU A 152 0.61 10.37 -6.15
C GLU A 152 -0.19 10.24 -4.84
N ILE A 153 -0.40 9.03 -4.31
CA ILE A 153 -1.10 8.79 -3.03
C ILE A 153 -0.12 8.99 -1.87
N LYS A 154 0.39 10.18 -1.75
CA LYS A 154 1.41 10.61 -0.78
C LYS A 154 0.92 11.75 0.09
N GLU A 155 1.75 12.21 1.00
CA GLU A 155 1.46 13.36 1.86
C GLU A 155 0.99 14.57 1.06
N GLY A 156 -0.10 15.19 1.52
CA GLY A 156 -0.75 16.33 0.87
C GLY A 156 -1.80 15.95 -0.18
N ALA A 157 -1.88 14.70 -0.59
CA ALA A 157 -2.89 14.25 -1.56
C ALA A 157 -4.29 14.19 -0.94
N SER A 158 -5.30 14.44 -1.76
CA SER A 158 -6.70 14.21 -1.43
C SER A 158 -7.31 13.25 -2.44
N LEU A 159 -7.87 12.15 -1.93
CA LEU A 159 -8.55 11.16 -2.72
C LEU A 159 -10.06 11.35 -2.64
N TYR A 160 -10.75 11.25 -3.77
CA TYR A 160 -12.19 11.35 -3.91
C TYR A 160 -12.73 9.98 -4.31
N ILE A 161 -13.33 9.26 -3.37
CA ILE A 161 -13.73 7.87 -3.55
C ILE A 161 -15.25 7.76 -3.46
N PRO A 162 -15.95 7.21 -4.47
CA PRO A 162 -17.41 7.02 -4.42
C PRO A 162 -17.80 6.09 -3.27
N VAL A 163 -18.85 6.44 -2.54
CA VAL A 163 -19.41 5.61 -1.48
C VAL A 163 -20.45 4.65 -2.06
N PHE A 164 -20.31 3.36 -1.79
CA PHE A 164 -21.22 2.32 -2.25
C PHE A 164 -22.03 1.67 -1.14
N ARG A 165 -21.61 1.85 0.13
CA ARG A 165 -22.27 1.29 1.30
C ARG A 165 -22.36 2.32 2.42
N PRO A 166 -23.41 2.24 3.28
CA PRO A 166 -23.50 3.09 4.46
C PRO A 166 -22.22 3.02 5.30
N GLY A 167 -21.73 4.18 5.70
CA GLY A 167 -20.49 4.30 6.46
C GLY A 167 -19.20 4.15 5.62
N ALA A 168 -19.31 4.06 4.29
CA ALA A 168 -18.22 3.88 3.35
C ALA A 168 -17.33 2.65 3.63
N LEU A 169 -17.01 2.37 4.90
CA LEU A 169 -16.10 1.32 5.37
C LEU A 169 -14.69 1.52 4.81
N LEU A 170 -14.13 2.69 5.11
CA LEU A 170 -12.78 3.10 4.67
C LEU A 170 -11.71 2.12 5.17
N TYR A 171 -10.78 1.76 4.31
CA TYR A 171 -9.58 0.99 4.65
C TYR A 171 -8.35 1.56 3.96
N MET A 172 -7.16 1.32 4.53
CA MET A 172 -5.91 1.77 3.98
C MET A 172 -4.74 0.90 4.44
N GLY A 173 -3.68 0.87 3.64
CA GLY A 173 -2.47 0.12 3.96
C GLY A 173 -1.46 0.15 2.83
N ASP A 174 -0.64 -0.90 2.78
CA ASP A 174 0.37 -1.05 1.74
C ASP A 174 1.32 0.15 1.67
N GLY A 175 2.02 0.38 2.77
CA GLY A 175 2.93 1.51 2.90
C GLY A 175 4.24 1.27 2.16
N HIS A 176 4.56 2.14 1.20
CA HIS A 176 5.83 2.15 0.48
C HIS A 176 6.73 3.27 0.98
N ALA A 177 8.02 3.00 1.11
CA ALA A 177 9.02 4.02 1.42
C ALA A 177 9.37 4.88 0.20
N GLN A 178 9.29 4.27 -0.97
CA GLN A 178 9.47 4.89 -2.28
C GLN A 178 8.90 3.95 -3.34
N LYS A 179 8.30 4.52 -4.36
CA LYS A 179 7.77 3.82 -5.51
C LYS A 179 7.88 4.70 -6.74
N GLY A 180 8.20 4.10 -7.88
CA GLY A 180 8.13 4.74 -9.19
C GLY A 180 6.78 4.47 -9.88
N ASP A 181 6.60 5.00 -11.07
CA ASP A 181 5.50 4.62 -11.95
C ASP A 181 5.71 3.20 -12.48
N GLY A 182 4.61 2.47 -12.69
CA GLY A 182 4.63 1.19 -13.35
C GLY A 182 5.20 0.05 -12.50
N GLU A 183 4.84 -0.03 -11.22
CA GLU A 183 5.07 -1.25 -10.47
C GLU A 183 4.44 -2.42 -11.21
N LEU A 184 5.26 -3.45 -11.41
CA LEU A 184 4.79 -4.72 -11.93
C LEU A 184 4.53 -5.63 -10.73
N PRO A 185 3.28 -5.86 -10.36
CA PRO A 185 2.92 -6.64 -9.19
C PRO A 185 3.32 -8.10 -9.33
#